data_5d8142cb53f6660dc74bc1ae1da1c7b0
#
_entry.id   5d8142cb53f6660dc74bc1ae1da1c7b0
#
_cell.length_a   1.000
_cell.length_b   1.000
_cell.length_c   1.000
_cell.angle_alpha   90.00
_cell.angle_beta   90.00
_cell.angle_gamma   90.00
#
_symmetry.space_group_name_H-M   'P 1'
#
loop_
_entity.id
_entity.type
_entity.pdbx_description
1 polymer ?
#
loop_
_entity_poly.entity_id
_entity_poly.type
_entity_poly.pdbx_seq_one_letter_code
_entity_poly.pdbx_strand_id
1 'polypeptide(L)'
;MATRIITSRHVFDGLEDRTRPAAVVVDGDRIVAVVDPDHAHLYRDASTEVEDWGDAFVCAGFHDAHQHVFHSALFPSALAMEYCGTSEADCAARMYDFAKDRPWGTWALSHGWRDMLWDPPIAPTRLSLDAYFPTTPAAMYSGDSHTLWLNTCAMRELGIDEDTELPAG
;
A
#
# COMPACT_ATOMS: atom_id res chain seq x y z
N MET A 1 -8.84 -28.24 25.73
CA MET A 1 -8.01 -29.14 24.87
C MET A 1 -8.05 -28.58 23.46
N ALA A 2 -7.00 -28.81 22.68
CA ALA A 2 -6.95 -28.25 21.34
C ALA A 2 -8.04 -28.82 20.42
N THR A 3 -8.64 -27.98 19.59
CA THR A 3 -9.54 -28.44 18.52
C THR A 3 -8.76 -28.92 17.29
N ARG A 4 -7.57 -28.30 17.05
CA ARG A 4 -6.69 -28.63 15.92
C ARG A 4 -5.23 -28.47 16.30
N ILE A 5 -4.37 -29.37 15.75
CA ILE A 5 -2.91 -29.24 15.81
C ILE A 5 -2.36 -29.35 14.39
N ILE A 6 -1.57 -28.37 13.96
CA ILE A 6 -0.91 -28.33 12.66
C ILE A 6 0.59 -28.46 12.87
N THR A 7 1.23 -29.45 12.25
CA THR A 7 2.68 -29.61 12.28
C THR A 7 3.31 -29.22 10.96
N SER A 8 4.48 -28.60 11.00
CA SER A 8 5.31 -28.33 9.82
C SER A 8 6.78 -28.24 10.20
N ARG A 9 7.65 -28.53 9.22
CA ARG A 9 9.11 -28.30 9.36
C ARG A 9 9.51 -26.82 9.23
N HIS A 10 8.62 -25.97 8.74
CA HIS A 10 8.88 -24.55 8.46
C HIS A 10 7.83 -23.63 9.08
N VAL A 11 7.74 -23.60 10.42
CA VAL A 11 6.89 -22.66 11.15
C VAL A 11 7.70 -21.42 11.50
N PHE A 12 7.18 -20.24 11.12
CA PHE A 12 7.68 -18.93 11.52
C PHE A 12 6.74 -18.35 12.59
N ASP A 13 7.18 -18.31 13.83
CA ASP A 13 6.40 -17.82 14.98
C ASP A 13 6.70 -16.35 15.34
N GLY A 14 7.65 -15.71 14.64
CA GLY A 14 8.03 -14.32 14.87
C GLY A 14 8.94 -14.08 16.07
N LEU A 15 9.39 -15.13 16.77
CA LEU A 15 10.31 -15.01 17.92
C LEU A 15 11.77 -14.99 17.47
N GLU A 16 12.08 -15.63 16.35
CA GLU A 16 13.40 -15.63 15.71
C GLU A 16 13.24 -15.26 14.23
N ASP A 17 14.32 -14.88 13.56
CA ASP A 17 14.36 -14.52 12.14
C ASP A 17 14.49 -15.74 11.19
N ARG A 18 14.09 -16.91 11.65
CA ARG A 18 14.13 -18.18 10.92
C ARG A 18 12.92 -19.06 11.22
N THR A 19 12.65 -20.00 10.34
CA THR A 19 11.67 -21.06 10.57
C THR A 19 12.27 -22.21 11.37
N ARG A 20 11.42 -22.95 12.08
CA ARG A 20 11.77 -24.20 12.77
C ARG A 20 10.67 -25.25 12.64
N PRO A 21 10.96 -26.54 12.83
CA PRO A 21 9.91 -27.53 13.03
C PRO A 21 9.10 -27.19 14.27
N ALA A 22 7.77 -27.12 14.14
CA ALA A 22 6.88 -26.83 15.26
C ALA A 22 5.48 -27.40 15.02
N ALA A 23 4.72 -27.47 16.11
CA ALA A 23 3.29 -27.74 16.15
C ALA A 23 2.54 -26.47 16.58
N VAL A 24 1.64 -26.00 15.75
CA VAL A 24 0.72 -24.90 16.06
C VAL A 24 -0.54 -25.51 16.65
N VAL A 25 -0.84 -25.16 17.89
CA VAL A 25 -1.96 -25.68 18.67
C VAL A 25 -3.08 -24.65 18.66
N VAL A 26 -4.26 -25.05 18.17
CA VAL A 26 -5.43 -24.19 18.02
C VAL A 26 -6.56 -24.70 18.90
N ASP A 27 -7.24 -23.80 19.60
CA ASP A 27 -8.48 -24.08 20.33
C ASP A 27 -9.56 -23.08 19.89
N GLY A 28 -10.57 -23.59 19.16
CA GLY A 28 -11.56 -22.76 18.52
C GLY A 28 -10.95 -21.80 17.49
N ASP A 29 -11.00 -20.51 17.77
CA ASP A 29 -10.50 -19.42 16.92
C ASP A 29 -9.12 -18.87 17.36
N ARG A 30 -8.46 -19.53 18.32
CA ARG A 30 -7.23 -19.03 18.92
C ARG A 30 -6.07 -20.00 18.82
N ILE A 31 -4.90 -19.47 18.48
CA ILE A 31 -3.62 -20.16 18.68
C ILE A 31 -3.29 -20.08 20.18
N VAL A 32 -3.24 -21.25 20.83
CA VAL A 32 -2.99 -21.34 22.27
C VAL A 32 -1.54 -21.70 22.61
N ALA A 33 -0.82 -22.30 21.65
CA ALA A 33 0.60 -22.60 21.80
C ALA A 33 1.27 -22.83 20.44
N VAL A 34 2.58 -22.58 20.38
CA VAL A 34 3.48 -23.05 19.32
C VAL A 34 4.61 -23.78 20.00
N VAL A 35 4.65 -25.11 19.85
CA VAL A 35 5.54 -25.99 20.60
C VAL A 35 6.38 -26.87 19.67
N ASP A 36 7.40 -27.51 20.21
CA ASP A 36 8.10 -28.55 19.48
C ASP A 36 7.14 -29.69 19.12
N PRO A 37 7.29 -30.33 17.95
CA PRO A 37 6.38 -31.39 17.51
C PRO A 37 6.21 -32.52 18.54
N ASP A 38 7.28 -32.84 19.26
CA ASP A 38 7.28 -33.88 20.29
C ASP A 38 6.41 -33.55 21.50
N HIS A 39 6.13 -32.27 21.75
CA HIS A 39 5.27 -31.79 22.85
C HIS A 39 3.79 -31.64 22.44
N ALA A 40 3.46 -31.78 21.16
CA ALA A 40 2.09 -31.60 20.65
C ALA A 40 1.08 -32.55 21.32
N HIS A 41 1.53 -33.74 21.73
CA HIS A 41 0.70 -34.74 22.41
C HIS A 41 0.11 -34.25 23.75
N LEU A 42 0.73 -33.27 24.41
CA LEU A 42 0.26 -32.69 25.67
C LEU A 42 -1.04 -31.88 25.51
N TYR A 43 -1.36 -31.45 24.30
CA TYR A 43 -2.53 -30.64 23.98
C TYR A 43 -3.65 -31.44 23.30
N ARG A 44 -3.42 -32.73 23.04
CA ARG A 44 -4.28 -33.60 22.22
C ARG A 44 -5.21 -34.46 23.07
N ASP A 45 -6.44 -34.57 22.61
CA ASP A 45 -7.38 -35.62 23.02
C ASP A 45 -7.98 -36.36 21.83
N ALA A 46 -8.98 -37.22 22.09
CA ALA A 46 -9.60 -38.06 21.05
C ALA A 46 -10.39 -37.24 19.99
N SER A 47 -10.72 -35.98 20.29
CA SER A 47 -11.48 -35.09 19.40
C SER A 47 -10.59 -34.14 18.62
N THR A 48 -9.29 -34.06 18.95
CA THR A 48 -8.36 -33.15 18.33
C THR A 48 -8.02 -33.56 16.89
N GLU A 49 -8.27 -32.69 15.93
CA GLU A 49 -7.83 -32.87 14.55
C GLU A 49 -6.31 -32.62 14.46
N VAL A 50 -5.57 -33.54 13.83
CA VAL A 50 -4.11 -33.41 13.67
C VAL A 50 -3.76 -33.47 12.20
N GLU A 51 -3.10 -32.43 11.72
CA GLU A 51 -2.67 -32.27 10.34
C GLU A 51 -1.14 -32.13 10.27
N ASP A 52 -0.50 -32.93 9.40
CA ASP A 52 0.91 -32.76 9.07
C ASP A 52 1.03 -32.07 7.68
N TRP A 53 1.51 -30.85 7.69
CA TRP A 53 1.72 -30.05 6.47
C TRP A 53 3.14 -30.20 5.89
N GLY A 54 3.96 -31.10 6.45
CA GLY A 54 5.26 -31.46 5.92
C GLY A 54 6.21 -30.27 5.79
N ASP A 55 6.57 -29.91 4.55
CA ASP A 55 7.48 -28.80 4.24
C ASP A 55 6.74 -27.47 3.93
N ALA A 56 5.44 -27.38 4.16
CA ALA A 56 4.72 -26.15 3.94
C ALA A 56 5.20 -25.05 4.91
N PHE A 57 5.40 -23.84 4.39
CA PHE A 57 5.66 -22.68 5.23
C PHE A 57 4.39 -22.28 6.00
N VAL A 58 4.50 -22.14 7.30
CA VAL A 58 3.41 -21.75 8.20
C VAL A 58 3.80 -20.48 8.97
N CYS A 59 2.98 -19.46 8.90
CA CYS A 59 3.14 -18.23 9.68
C CYS A 59 1.78 -17.69 10.12
N ALA A 60 1.79 -16.74 11.06
CA ALA A 60 0.60 -15.94 11.36
C ALA A 60 0.13 -15.16 10.12
N GLY A 61 -1.18 -14.92 10.01
CA GLY A 61 -1.72 -13.99 9.02
C GLY A 61 -1.18 -12.58 9.21
N PHE A 62 -1.06 -11.82 8.13
CA PHE A 62 -0.56 -10.46 8.21
C PHE A 62 -1.59 -9.51 8.82
N HIS A 63 -1.12 -8.66 9.73
CA HIS A 63 -1.84 -7.52 10.26
C HIS A 63 -1.16 -6.25 9.79
N ASP A 64 -1.72 -5.60 8.78
CA ASP A 64 -1.21 -4.33 8.29
C ASP A 64 -1.94 -3.19 9.00
N ALA A 65 -1.24 -2.50 9.90
CA ALA A 65 -1.79 -1.40 10.68
C ALA A 65 -1.76 -0.06 9.94
N HIS A 66 -1.06 0.02 8.80
CA HIS A 66 -0.97 1.23 7.97
C HIS A 66 -0.89 0.85 6.49
N GLN A 67 -2.00 0.97 5.77
CA GLN A 67 -2.07 0.58 4.38
C GLN A 67 -2.81 1.61 3.53
N HIS A 68 -2.20 1.99 2.41
CA HIS A 68 -2.80 2.83 1.38
C HIS A 68 -3.47 1.97 0.30
N VAL A 69 -4.57 1.30 0.61
CA VAL A 69 -5.23 0.31 -0.27
C VAL A 69 -5.53 0.87 -1.66
N PHE A 70 -6.12 2.08 -1.71
CA PHE A 70 -6.45 2.73 -2.99
C PHE A 70 -5.20 3.03 -3.81
N HIS A 71 -4.18 3.62 -3.21
CA HIS A 71 -2.94 3.96 -3.90
C HIS A 71 -2.18 2.71 -4.35
N SER A 72 -2.16 1.66 -3.54
CA SER A 72 -1.53 0.38 -3.88
C SER A 72 -2.17 -0.30 -5.10
N ALA A 73 -3.44 -0.02 -5.37
CA ALA A 73 -4.12 -0.51 -6.57
C ALA A 73 -3.95 0.42 -7.77
N LEU A 74 -3.97 1.76 -7.55
CA LEU A 74 -3.90 2.76 -8.60
C LEU A 74 -2.49 2.91 -9.18
N PHE A 75 -1.46 3.02 -8.33
CA PHE A 75 -0.12 3.39 -8.76
C PHE A 75 0.56 2.36 -9.66
N PRO A 76 0.44 1.03 -9.46
CA PRO A 76 0.98 0.06 -10.41
C PRO A 76 0.16 -0.08 -11.69
N SER A 77 -1.01 0.58 -11.77
CA SER A 77 -1.90 0.47 -12.94
C SER A 77 -1.42 1.36 -14.09
N ALA A 78 -1.88 1.05 -15.31
CA ALA A 78 -1.65 1.91 -16.48
C ALA A 78 -2.40 3.26 -16.42
N LEU A 79 -3.18 3.51 -15.36
CA LEU A 79 -3.95 4.74 -15.20
C LEU A 79 -3.13 5.87 -14.60
N ALA A 80 -2.07 5.57 -13.85
CA ALA A 80 -1.19 6.55 -13.24
C ALA A 80 0.27 6.34 -13.69
N MET A 81 1.03 7.42 -13.75
CA MET A 81 2.46 7.39 -14.02
C MET A 81 3.22 7.54 -12.70
N GLU A 82 4.23 6.71 -12.47
CA GLU A 82 5.19 6.92 -11.37
C GLU A 82 6.37 7.76 -11.87
N TYR A 83 6.60 8.92 -11.25
CA TYR A 83 7.73 9.76 -11.59
C TYR A 83 8.13 10.69 -10.45
N CYS A 84 9.35 10.56 -9.97
CA CYS A 84 9.90 11.44 -8.93
C CYS A 84 10.22 12.83 -9.44
N GLY A 85 10.77 12.92 -10.64
CA GLY A 85 11.18 14.19 -11.27
C GLY A 85 12.43 14.83 -10.67
N THR A 86 12.96 15.82 -11.38
CA THR A 86 14.10 16.64 -10.93
C THR A 86 13.71 18.09 -10.63
N SER A 87 12.49 18.48 -11.00
CA SER A 87 11.92 19.80 -10.76
C SER A 87 10.40 19.77 -10.97
N GLU A 88 9.70 20.83 -10.53
CA GLU A 88 8.29 21.06 -10.83
C GLU A 88 7.99 21.00 -12.34
N ALA A 89 8.78 21.71 -13.14
CA ALA A 89 8.61 21.76 -14.59
C ALA A 89 8.84 20.40 -15.27
N ASP A 90 9.82 19.63 -14.80
CA ASP A 90 10.11 18.30 -15.32
C ASP A 90 8.97 17.32 -15.01
N CYS A 91 8.41 17.36 -13.81
CA CYS A 91 7.25 16.55 -13.43
C CYS A 91 6.03 16.87 -14.29
N ALA A 92 5.70 18.14 -14.47
CA ALA A 92 4.57 18.58 -15.26
C ALA A 92 4.71 18.19 -16.76
N ALA A 93 5.91 18.34 -17.34
CA ALA A 93 6.18 17.95 -18.71
C ALA A 93 6.06 16.43 -18.92
N ARG A 94 6.60 15.62 -18.02
CA ARG A 94 6.53 14.16 -18.10
C ARG A 94 5.11 13.65 -17.93
N MET A 95 4.35 14.24 -17.03
CA MET A 95 2.94 13.94 -16.86
C MET A 95 2.14 14.24 -18.12
N TYR A 96 2.43 15.36 -18.77
CA TYR A 96 1.80 15.68 -20.04
C TYR A 96 2.14 14.67 -21.13
N ASP A 97 3.40 14.29 -21.31
CA ASP A 97 3.82 13.29 -22.29
C ASP A 97 3.11 11.95 -22.08
N PHE A 98 2.89 11.57 -20.83
CA PHE A 98 2.16 10.35 -20.49
C PHE A 98 0.66 10.44 -20.79
N ALA A 99 0.04 11.61 -20.60
CA ALA A 99 -1.41 11.77 -20.62
C ALA A 99 -1.98 12.37 -21.90
N LYS A 100 -1.15 13.01 -22.76
CA LYS A 100 -1.59 13.79 -23.94
C LYS A 100 -2.44 13.04 -24.95
N ASP A 101 -2.25 11.72 -25.08
CA ASP A 101 -2.96 10.87 -26.02
C ASP A 101 -4.17 10.14 -25.40
N ARG A 102 -4.53 10.48 -24.16
CA ARG A 102 -5.66 9.88 -23.47
C ARG A 102 -6.99 10.47 -23.93
N PRO A 103 -8.10 9.72 -23.81
CA PRO A 103 -9.42 10.23 -24.18
C PRO A 103 -9.77 11.49 -23.38
N TRP A 104 -10.44 12.43 -24.05
CA TRP A 104 -10.97 13.63 -23.43
C TRP A 104 -11.87 13.28 -22.23
N GLY A 105 -11.80 14.09 -21.16
CA GLY A 105 -12.61 13.94 -19.95
C GLY A 105 -12.07 12.91 -18.96
N THR A 106 -10.91 12.30 -19.23
CA THR A 106 -10.21 11.47 -18.25
C THR A 106 -9.21 12.31 -17.46
N TRP A 107 -9.14 12.04 -16.15
CA TRP A 107 -8.13 12.65 -15.30
C TRP A 107 -6.72 12.23 -15.73
N ALA A 108 -5.80 13.19 -15.77
CA ALA A 108 -4.39 12.90 -15.83
C ALA A 108 -3.89 12.62 -14.42
N LEU A 109 -3.41 11.39 -14.16
CA LEU A 109 -2.96 10.95 -12.85
C LEU A 109 -1.48 10.59 -12.87
N SER A 110 -0.77 10.96 -11.81
CA SER A 110 0.62 10.62 -11.58
C SER A 110 0.91 10.55 -10.09
N HIS A 111 2.05 9.99 -9.73
CA HIS A 111 2.52 9.96 -8.34
C HIS A 111 4.04 9.92 -8.28
N GLY A 112 4.59 10.19 -7.10
CA GLY A 112 6.00 9.96 -6.83
C GLY A 112 6.84 11.23 -6.74
N TRP A 113 6.29 12.44 -7.00
CA TRP A 113 7.07 13.67 -6.89
C TRP A 113 7.57 13.89 -5.46
N ARG A 114 8.78 14.51 -5.35
CA ARG A 114 9.46 14.77 -4.09
C ARG A 114 10.22 16.09 -4.21
N ASP A 115 9.55 17.19 -3.83
CA ASP A 115 10.13 18.54 -3.88
C ASP A 115 11.43 18.67 -3.08
N MET A 116 11.55 17.95 -1.98
CA MET A 116 12.79 17.90 -1.17
C MET A 116 14.02 17.42 -1.93
N LEU A 117 13.83 16.69 -3.04
CA LEU A 117 14.92 16.20 -3.90
C LEU A 117 15.20 17.10 -5.10
N TRP A 118 14.42 18.17 -5.27
CA TRP A 118 14.61 19.12 -6.37
C TRP A 118 15.64 20.21 -6.02
N ASP A 119 16.12 20.90 -7.04
CA ASP A 119 17.00 22.06 -6.89
C ASP A 119 16.42 23.26 -7.67
N PRO A 120 15.89 24.29 -6.99
CA PRO A 120 15.71 24.42 -5.53
C PRO A 120 14.57 23.53 -4.98
N PRO A 121 14.60 23.17 -3.68
CA PRO A 121 13.58 22.34 -3.04
C PRO A 121 12.34 23.17 -2.68
N ILE A 122 11.54 23.49 -3.68
CA ILE A 122 10.33 24.34 -3.56
C ILE A 122 9.11 23.51 -3.90
N ALA A 123 8.08 23.57 -3.03
CA ALA A 123 6.80 22.91 -3.26
C ALA A 123 6.16 23.38 -4.58
N PRO A 124 5.55 22.48 -5.35
CA PRO A 124 4.97 22.79 -6.64
C PRO A 124 3.71 23.64 -6.50
N THR A 125 3.40 24.39 -7.57
CA THR A 125 2.19 25.18 -7.69
C THR A 125 1.29 24.65 -8.80
N ARG A 126 -0.01 25.00 -8.77
CA ARG A 126 -0.95 24.60 -9.82
C ARG A 126 -0.56 25.11 -11.23
N LEU A 127 0.19 26.23 -11.28
CA LEU A 127 0.49 26.94 -12.54
C LEU A 127 1.29 26.10 -13.54
N SER A 128 2.18 25.26 -13.07
CA SER A 128 2.96 24.37 -13.92
C SER A 128 2.10 23.30 -14.59
N LEU A 129 1.13 22.74 -13.86
CA LEU A 129 0.15 21.82 -14.44
C LEU A 129 -0.86 22.53 -15.33
N ASP A 130 -1.30 23.75 -14.98
CA ASP A 130 -2.23 24.55 -15.80
C ASP A 130 -1.67 24.82 -17.19
N ALA A 131 -0.36 25.03 -17.29
CA ALA A 131 0.30 25.28 -18.58
C ALA A 131 0.17 24.08 -19.56
N TYR A 132 0.15 22.86 -19.06
CA TYR A 132 0.04 21.64 -19.86
C TYR A 132 -1.39 21.13 -19.96
N PHE A 133 -2.21 21.32 -18.92
CA PHE A 133 -3.56 20.79 -18.79
C PHE A 133 -4.61 21.88 -18.54
N PRO A 134 -4.80 22.83 -19.48
CA PRO A 134 -5.71 23.96 -19.26
C PRO A 134 -7.19 23.56 -19.10
N THR A 135 -7.58 22.42 -19.66
CA THR A 135 -8.98 21.94 -19.68
C THR A 135 -9.14 20.48 -19.20
N THR A 136 -8.05 19.84 -18.84
CA THR A 136 -8.05 18.46 -18.33
C THR A 136 -7.71 18.46 -16.85
N PRO A 137 -8.49 17.85 -15.98
CA PRO A 137 -8.15 17.74 -14.57
C PRO A 137 -6.87 16.90 -14.41
N ALA A 138 -5.90 17.44 -13.68
CA ALA A 138 -4.60 16.82 -13.46
C ALA A 138 -4.29 16.76 -11.97
N ALA A 139 -3.86 15.59 -11.50
CA ALA A 139 -3.53 15.33 -10.11
C ALA A 139 -2.26 14.47 -9.98
N MET A 140 -1.35 14.90 -9.12
CA MET A 140 -0.10 14.19 -8.86
C MET A 140 0.14 14.01 -7.37
N TYR A 141 0.13 12.76 -6.88
CA TYR A 141 0.44 12.45 -5.49
C TYR A 141 1.93 12.57 -5.21
N SER A 142 2.28 13.09 -4.04
CA SER A 142 3.65 13.06 -3.54
C SER A 142 4.14 11.61 -3.34
N GLY A 143 5.45 11.45 -3.24
CA GLY A 143 6.05 10.12 -3.07
C GLY A 143 5.71 9.43 -1.76
N ASP A 144 5.27 10.20 -0.75
CA ASP A 144 4.75 9.68 0.53
C ASP A 144 3.22 9.55 0.54
N SER A 145 2.54 9.94 -0.55
CA SER A 145 1.08 9.89 -0.71
C SER A 145 0.27 10.78 0.24
N HIS A 146 0.91 11.75 0.90
CA HIS A 146 0.24 12.65 1.85
C HIS A 146 -0.10 14.03 1.27
N THR A 147 0.43 14.37 0.10
CA THR A 147 0.16 15.64 -0.57
C THR A 147 -0.32 15.39 -2.00
N LEU A 148 -1.34 16.13 -2.40
CA LEU A 148 -1.89 16.07 -3.74
C LEU A 148 -1.68 17.41 -4.44
N TRP A 149 -0.91 17.40 -5.52
CA TRP A 149 -0.69 18.53 -6.41
C TRP A 149 -1.77 18.52 -7.48
N LEU A 150 -2.59 19.56 -7.51
CA LEU A 150 -3.74 19.71 -8.41
C LEU A 150 -3.54 20.90 -9.35
N ASN A 151 -4.08 20.81 -10.58
CA ASN A 151 -4.24 21.96 -11.44
C ASN A 151 -5.58 22.68 -11.16
N THR A 152 -5.77 23.86 -11.74
CA THR A 152 -6.98 24.67 -11.58
C THR A 152 -8.24 23.92 -12.08
N CYS A 153 -8.12 23.11 -13.15
CA CYS A 153 -9.24 22.34 -13.68
C CYS A 153 -9.68 21.25 -12.67
N ALA A 154 -8.73 20.54 -12.06
CA ALA A 154 -9.01 19.54 -11.03
C ALA A 154 -9.63 20.15 -9.78
N MET A 155 -9.08 21.29 -9.29
CA MET A 155 -9.64 21.99 -8.14
C MET A 155 -11.10 22.41 -8.37
N ARG A 156 -11.41 22.95 -9.56
CA ARG A 156 -12.77 23.32 -9.92
C ARG A 156 -13.72 22.13 -9.98
N GLU A 157 -13.29 21.01 -10.54
CA GLU A 157 -14.10 19.79 -10.62
C GLU A 157 -14.36 19.17 -9.25
N LEU A 158 -13.42 19.31 -8.31
CA LEU A 158 -13.57 18.88 -6.92
C LEU A 158 -14.31 19.88 -6.03
N GLY A 159 -14.64 21.08 -6.55
CA GLY A 159 -15.27 22.15 -5.77
C GLY A 159 -14.33 22.77 -4.73
N ILE A 160 -13.03 22.78 -5.00
CA ILE A 160 -12.00 23.36 -4.12
C ILE A 160 -11.72 24.79 -4.57
N ASP A 161 -11.89 25.75 -3.68
CA ASP A 161 -11.62 27.17 -3.87
C ASP A 161 -10.99 27.81 -2.63
N GLU A 162 -10.87 29.13 -2.63
CA GLU A 162 -10.25 29.91 -1.54
C GLU A 162 -11.07 29.87 -0.24
N ASP A 163 -12.37 29.58 -0.34
CA ASP A 163 -13.31 29.53 0.80
C ASP A 163 -13.52 28.08 1.30
N THR A 164 -12.86 27.10 0.69
CA THR A 164 -13.00 25.70 1.06
C THR A 164 -12.43 25.44 2.46
N GLU A 165 -13.30 25.06 3.40
CA GLU A 165 -12.89 24.69 4.75
C GLU A 165 -12.09 23.38 4.71
N LEU A 166 -10.88 23.40 5.27
CA LEU A 166 -10.06 22.20 5.43
C LEU A 166 -10.62 21.36 6.59
N PRO A 167 -10.70 20.04 6.45
CA PRO A 167 -11.07 19.19 7.56
C PRO A 167 -10.10 19.37 8.73
N ALA A 168 -10.62 19.36 9.95
CA ALA A 168 -9.77 19.37 11.14
C ALA A 168 -8.87 18.14 11.11
N GLY A 169 -7.55 18.37 11.12
CA GLY A 169 -6.54 17.32 11.14
C GLY A 169 -6.37 16.67 12.50
#